data_5d66559cc1885169e217f74187e9d2eb
#
_entry.id   5d66559cc1885169e217f74187e9d2eb
#
_cell.length_a   1.000
_cell.length_b   1.000
_cell.length_c   1.000
_cell.angle_alpha   90.00
_cell.angle_beta   90.00
_cell.angle_gamma   90.00
#
_symmetry.space_group_name_H-M   'P 1'
#
loop_
_entity.id
_entity.type
_entity.pdbx_description
1 polymer ?
#
loop_
_entity_poly.entity_id
_entity_poly.type
_entity_poly.pdbx_seq_one_letter_code
_entity_poly.pdbx_strand_id
1 'polypeptide(L)'
;LIQKANAAGRIVITATQMLESMTQHSRPTRAESTDVANAVIDGTDALMLSAETSAGKYPIEAVNVMNRIISYTEQAYTRPFDSSFADAGQGDLEYPIGKTTKENYLSDTAAGYELPKAIAHAASRAAEETGSKSIVAFTKTGFTAHLISKFRPSKPIIALSPDEKVVRQMSIYWGVIPFLIKYMENTDELIREVGRYMMLIGKAAPGDRVVIVASLPPSLSGKTNFMKIHEIIQ
;
A
#
# COMPACT_ATOMS: atom_id res chain seq x y z
N LEU A 1 -11.39 -6.86 -14.61
CA LEU A 1 -11.38 -5.39 -14.54
C LEU A 1 -10.31 -4.90 -13.57
N ILE A 2 -10.28 -5.40 -12.31
CA ILE A 2 -9.34 -4.99 -11.26
C ILE A 2 -7.89 -5.07 -11.74
N GLN A 3 -7.48 -6.23 -12.29
CA GLN A 3 -6.12 -6.43 -12.80
C GLN A 3 -5.74 -5.44 -13.91
N LYS A 4 -6.66 -5.16 -14.86
CA LYS A 4 -6.42 -4.17 -15.92
C LYS A 4 -6.27 -2.75 -15.36
N ALA A 5 -7.08 -2.36 -14.38
CA ALA A 5 -6.97 -1.06 -13.74
C ALA A 5 -5.68 -0.92 -12.93
N ASN A 6 -5.29 -1.96 -12.20
CA ASN A 6 -4.02 -2.01 -11.48
C ASN A 6 -2.82 -1.93 -12.43
N ALA A 7 -2.85 -2.67 -13.54
CA ALA A 7 -1.82 -2.59 -14.58
C ALA A 7 -1.70 -1.18 -15.18
N ALA A 8 -2.80 -0.47 -15.31
CA ALA A 8 -2.83 0.93 -15.75
C ALA A 8 -2.53 1.95 -14.61
N GLY A 9 -2.12 1.49 -13.42
CA GLY A 9 -1.82 2.35 -12.28
C GLY A 9 -3.05 3.11 -11.76
N ARG A 10 -4.27 2.60 -11.96
CA ARG A 10 -5.50 3.24 -11.49
C ARG A 10 -5.91 2.71 -10.13
N ILE A 11 -6.56 3.57 -9.33
CA ILE A 11 -7.19 3.16 -8.07
C ILE A 11 -8.45 2.36 -8.41
N VAL A 12 -8.64 1.27 -7.68
CA VAL A 12 -9.81 0.40 -7.82
C VAL A 12 -10.58 0.36 -6.52
N ILE A 13 -11.88 0.68 -6.61
CA ILE A 13 -12.82 0.56 -5.50
C ILE A 13 -13.87 -0.47 -5.91
N THR A 14 -13.91 -1.60 -5.21
CA THR A 14 -14.99 -2.57 -5.39
C THR A 14 -16.18 -2.15 -4.55
N ALA A 15 -17.32 -2.02 -5.19
CA ALA A 15 -18.50 -1.37 -4.61
C ALA A 15 -19.77 -2.18 -4.89
N THR A 16 -20.79 -1.93 -4.08
CA THR A 16 -22.17 -2.45 -4.13
C THR A 16 -22.32 -3.93 -3.78
N GLN A 17 -23.36 -4.21 -2.98
CA GLN A 17 -23.78 -5.56 -2.57
C GLN A 17 -22.67 -6.40 -1.88
N MET A 18 -21.75 -5.73 -1.18
CA MET A 18 -20.63 -6.43 -0.55
C MET A 18 -21.07 -7.21 0.69
N LEU A 19 -21.89 -6.58 1.56
CA LEU A 19 -22.46 -7.18 2.76
C LEU A 19 -23.95 -6.81 2.86
N GLU A 20 -24.68 -6.86 1.76
CA GLU A 20 -26.06 -6.36 1.60
C GLU A 20 -27.01 -6.92 2.66
N SER A 21 -26.89 -8.21 3.01
CA SER A 21 -27.70 -8.86 4.05
C SER A 21 -27.55 -8.19 5.42
N MET A 22 -26.41 -7.53 5.67
CA MET A 22 -26.17 -6.81 6.94
C MET A 22 -26.98 -5.51 7.06
N THR A 23 -27.71 -5.10 6.06
CA THR A 23 -28.74 -4.06 6.22
C THR A 23 -29.81 -4.48 7.22
N GLN A 24 -30.15 -5.78 7.29
CA GLN A 24 -31.19 -6.34 8.13
C GLN A 24 -30.67 -7.35 9.18
N HIS A 25 -29.52 -7.95 8.96
CA HIS A 25 -28.94 -9.00 9.81
C HIS A 25 -27.59 -8.55 10.38
N SER A 26 -27.26 -8.98 11.61
CA SER A 26 -26.01 -8.66 12.28
C SER A 26 -24.78 -9.42 11.76
N ARG A 27 -25.00 -10.37 10.85
CA ARG A 27 -23.95 -11.19 10.22
C ARG A 27 -24.19 -11.32 8.73
N PRO A 28 -23.14 -11.31 7.90
CA PRO A 28 -23.26 -11.53 6.48
C PRO A 28 -23.55 -12.99 6.14
N THR A 29 -23.99 -13.25 4.93
CA THR A 29 -24.00 -14.57 4.34
C THR A 29 -22.57 -15.07 4.05
N ARG A 30 -22.42 -16.37 3.85
CA ARG A 30 -21.15 -16.97 3.46
C ARG A 30 -20.69 -16.47 2.09
N ALA A 31 -21.60 -16.30 1.15
CA ALA A 31 -21.29 -15.79 -0.18
C ALA A 31 -20.71 -14.37 -0.12
N GLU A 32 -21.37 -13.45 0.59
CA GLU A 32 -20.88 -12.08 0.78
C GLU A 32 -19.49 -12.01 1.42
N SER A 33 -19.26 -12.85 2.46
CA SER A 33 -17.92 -12.91 3.07
C SER A 33 -16.86 -13.38 2.07
N THR A 34 -17.21 -14.31 1.18
CA THR A 34 -16.32 -14.80 0.12
C THR A 34 -16.10 -13.73 -0.95
N ASP A 35 -17.13 -12.96 -1.30
CA ASP A 35 -17.02 -11.89 -2.29
C ASP A 35 -16.10 -10.76 -1.82
N VAL A 36 -16.19 -10.37 -0.54
CA VAL A 36 -15.24 -9.41 0.08
C VAL A 36 -13.82 -9.96 0.02
N ALA A 37 -13.60 -11.23 0.40
CA ALA A 37 -12.29 -11.85 0.37
C ALA A 37 -11.72 -11.91 -1.06
N ASN A 38 -12.54 -12.30 -2.04
CA ASN A 38 -12.13 -12.36 -3.45
C ASN A 38 -11.76 -10.98 -4.00
N ALA A 39 -12.49 -9.93 -3.65
CA ALA A 39 -12.15 -8.57 -4.08
C ALA A 39 -10.77 -8.13 -3.55
N VAL A 40 -10.42 -8.52 -2.30
CA VAL A 40 -9.08 -8.30 -1.73
C VAL A 40 -8.03 -9.11 -2.51
N ILE A 41 -8.31 -10.39 -2.77
CA ILE A 41 -7.43 -11.30 -3.52
C ILE A 41 -7.20 -10.78 -4.94
N ASP A 42 -8.23 -10.27 -5.60
CA ASP A 42 -8.14 -9.68 -6.94
C ASP A 42 -7.32 -8.37 -6.98
N GLY A 43 -7.03 -7.78 -5.81
CA GLY A 43 -6.18 -6.61 -5.69
C GLY A 43 -6.92 -5.27 -5.75
N THR A 44 -8.15 -5.18 -5.23
CA THR A 44 -8.82 -3.89 -5.04
C THR A 44 -8.03 -2.98 -4.08
N ASP A 45 -8.08 -1.67 -4.26
CA ASP A 45 -7.42 -0.71 -3.36
C ASP A 45 -8.32 -0.38 -2.16
N ALA A 46 -9.63 -0.40 -2.37
CA ALA A 46 -10.62 -0.15 -1.34
C ALA A 46 -11.92 -0.92 -1.62
N LEU A 47 -12.70 -1.12 -0.58
CA LEU A 47 -14.04 -1.70 -0.61
C LEU A 47 -15.04 -0.67 -0.11
N MET A 48 -16.23 -0.63 -0.70
CA MET A 48 -17.26 0.33 -0.34
C MET A 48 -18.49 -0.39 0.24
N LEU A 49 -18.97 0.10 1.36
CA LEU A 49 -20.30 -0.19 1.90
C LEU A 49 -21.28 0.90 1.46
N SER A 50 -22.50 0.55 1.18
CA SER A 50 -23.56 1.44 0.71
C SER A 50 -24.73 1.48 1.70
N ALA A 51 -25.79 0.75 1.42
CA ALA A 51 -26.97 0.67 2.27
C ALA A 51 -26.67 0.08 3.66
N GLU A 52 -25.67 -0.79 3.74
CA GLU A 52 -25.22 -1.43 4.98
C GLU A 52 -24.85 -0.40 6.07
N THR A 53 -24.28 0.75 5.66
CA THR A 53 -23.88 1.83 6.57
C THR A 53 -24.79 3.04 6.53
N SER A 54 -25.49 3.31 5.41
CA SER A 54 -26.32 4.51 5.26
C SER A 54 -27.77 4.34 5.75
N ALA A 55 -28.32 3.11 5.65
CA ALA A 55 -29.72 2.81 5.98
C ALA A 55 -29.90 1.49 6.74
N GLY A 56 -28.83 0.70 6.91
CA GLY A 56 -28.87 -0.60 7.59
C GLY A 56 -29.08 -0.47 9.09
N LYS A 57 -29.53 -1.55 9.71
CA LYS A 57 -29.73 -1.66 11.17
C LYS A 57 -28.42 -1.90 11.92
N TYR A 58 -27.36 -2.34 11.25
CA TYR A 58 -26.09 -2.79 11.84
C TYR A 58 -24.87 -2.12 11.19
N PRO A 59 -24.80 -0.77 11.11
CA PRO A 59 -23.77 -0.07 10.36
C PRO A 59 -22.36 -0.29 10.93
N ILE A 60 -22.22 -0.29 12.25
CA ILE A 60 -20.92 -0.48 12.92
C ILE A 60 -20.44 -1.92 12.73
N GLU A 61 -21.34 -2.88 12.89
CA GLU A 61 -21.04 -4.30 12.70
C GLU A 61 -20.63 -4.59 11.25
N ALA A 62 -21.28 -3.96 10.27
CA ALA A 62 -20.93 -4.11 8.85
C ALA A 62 -19.49 -3.66 8.58
N VAL A 63 -19.09 -2.48 9.08
CA VAL A 63 -17.71 -2.00 8.96
C VAL A 63 -16.72 -2.94 9.66
N ASN A 64 -17.05 -3.38 10.88
CA ASN A 64 -16.19 -4.27 11.65
C ASN A 64 -16.04 -5.64 10.98
N VAL A 65 -17.10 -6.19 10.40
CA VAL A 65 -17.07 -7.45 9.67
C VAL A 65 -16.22 -7.31 8.41
N MET A 66 -16.44 -6.27 7.61
CA MET A 66 -15.63 -6.00 6.43
C MET A 66 -14.14 -5.89 6.77
N ASN A 67 -13.81 -5.10 7.79
CA ASN A 67 -12.43 -4.94 8.25
C ASN A 67 -11.79 -6.27 8.68
N ARG A 68 -12.54 -7.13 9.39
CA ARG A 68 -12.04 -8.46 9.78
C ARG A 68 -11.78 -9.36 8.58
N ILE A 69 -12.67 -9.38 7.60
CA ILE A 69 -12.50 -10.20 6.39
C ILE A 69 -11.27 -9.71 5.62
N ILE A 70 -11.14 -8.39 5.41
CA ILE A 70 -9.98 -7.78 4.75
C ILE A 70 -8.69 -8.19 5.47
N SER A 71 -8.59 -7.90 6.77
CA SER A 71 -7.38 -8.16 7.56
C SER A 71 -7.00 -9.64 7.58
N TYR A 72 -7.99 -10.53 7.68
CA TYR A 72 -7.74 -11.97 7.66
C TYR A 72 -7.26 -12.45 6.29
N THR A 73 -7.87 -11.93 5.23
CA THR A 73 -7.50 -12.25 3.85
C THR A 73 -6.08 -11.76 3.55
N GLU A 74 -5.77 -10.52 3.90
CA GLU A 74 -4.42 -9.96 3.73
C GLU A 74 -3.38 -10.77 4.49
N GLN A 75 -3.61 -11.12 5.76
CA GLN A 75 -2.68 -11.96 6.53
C GLN A 75 -2.47 -13.35 5.93
N ALA A 76 -3.51 -13.95 5.38
CA ALA A 76 -3.43 -15.28 4.78
C ALA A 76 -2.64 -15.28 3.47
N TYR A 77 -2.70 -14.18 2.73
CA TYR A 77 -2.12 -14.06 1.38
C TYR A 77 -0.85 -13.22 1.32
N THR A 78 -0.60 -12.34 2.30
CA THR A 78 0.68 -11.61 2.46
C THR A 78 1.69 -12.41 3.28
N ARG A 79 1.76 -13.74 3.12
CA ARG A 79 2.88 -14.49 3.71
C ARG A 79 4.18 -13.91 3.16
N PRO A 80 5.19 -13.69 4.04
CA PRO A 80 6.53 -13.32 3.58
C PRO A 80 6.95 -14.31 2.50
N PHE A 81 7.57 -13.84 1.46
CA PHE A 81 8.21 -14.68 0.45
C PHE A 81 9.20 -15.60 1.18
N ASP A 82 8.81 -16.85 1.39
CA ASP A 82 9.70 -17.86 1.98
C ASP A 82 10.75 -18.18 0.92
N SER A 83 11.98 -17.78 1.18
CA SER A 83 13.13 -18.04 0.30
C SER A 83 13.39 -19.53 0.07
N SER A 84 12.77 -20.42 0.86
CA SER A 84 12.86 -21.88 0.63
C SER A 84 12.19 -22.33 -0.66
N PHE A 85 11.32 -21.51 -1.27
CA PHE A 85 10.72 -21.78 -2.58
C PHE A 85 11.55 -21.29 -3.78
N ALA A 86 12.64 -20.57 -3.55
CA ALA A 86 13.54 -20.17 -4.64
C ALA A 86 14.34 -21.36 -5.20
N ASP A 87 14.49 -22.45 -4.42
CA ASP A 87 15.22 -23.68 -4.81
C ASP A 87 14.30 -24.82 -5.31
N ALA A 88 13.00 -24.71 -5.13
CA ALA A 88 12.06 -25.67 -5.74
C ALA A 88 11.83 -25.28 -7.20
N GLY A 89 12.49 -26.02 -8.08
CA GLY A 89 12.54 -25.80 -9.53
C GLY A 89 11.22 -25.37 -10.16
N GLN A 90 11.34 -24.51 -11.14
CA GLN A 90 10.38 -24.02 -12.12
C GLN A 90 9.06 -24.82 -12.21
N GLY A 91 8.21 -24.67 -11.22
CA GLY A 91 6.84 -25.12 -11.21
C GLY A 91 5.97 -23.92 -10.92
N ASP A 92 5.14 -23.57 -11.90
CA ASP A 92 4.18 -22.46 -11.85
C ASP A 92 3.18 -22.60 -10.69
N LEU A 93 3.59 -22.27 -9.49
CA LEU A 93 2.64 -21.98 -8.39
C LEU A 93 2.18 -20.53 -8.51
N GLU A 94 1.10 -20.37 -9.27
CA GLU A 94 0.39 -19.11 -9.41
C GLU A 94 -0.28 -18.70 -8.10
N TYR A 95 0.33 -17.77 -7.36
CA TYR A 95 -0.35 -17.03 -6.29
C TYR A 95 -1.16 -15.88 -6.89
N PRO A 96 -2.48 -15.83 -6.66
CA PRO A 96 -3.35 -14.82 -7.29
C PRO A 96 -3.12 -13.39 -6.77
N ILE A 97 -2.53 -13.21 -5.58
CA ILE A 97 -2.15 -11.89 -5.08
C ILE A 97 -0.67 -11.66 -5.39
N GLY A 98 -0.40 -10.62 -6.18
CA GLY A 98 0.98 -10.18 -6.46
C GLY A 98 1.66 -10.86 -7.63
N LYS A 99 0.96 -11.66 -8.44
CA LYS A 99 1.41 -11.86 -9.82
C LYS A 99 1.16 -10.62 -10.65
N THR A 100 1.86 -9.60 -10.28
CA THR A 100 2.34 -8.70 -11.28
C THR A 100 3.47 -9.40 -11.98
N THR A 101 3.12 -10.21 -12.96
CA THR A 101 4.08 -10.64 -13.98
C THR A 101 4.81 -9.39 -14.43
N LYS A 102 6.14 -9.45 -14.50
CA LYS A 102 7.05 -8.36 -14.90
C LYS A 102 6.61 -7.62 -16.17
N GLU A 103 5.64 -8.15 -16.91
CA GLU A 103 5.24 -7.72 -18.24
C GLU A 103 3.95 -6.88 -18.28
N ASN A 104 3.10 -6.87 -17.25
CA ASN A 104 1.77 -6.24 -17.32
C ASN A 104 1.61 -4.92 -16.58
N TYR A 105 2.63 -4.44 -15.86
CA TYR A 105 2.61 -3.09 -15.32
C TYR A 105 3.19 -2.11 -16.33
N LEU A 106 2.31 -1.30 -16.90
CA LEU A 106 2.62 -0.18 -17.79
C LEU A 106 3.04 -0.56 -19.20
N SER A 107 2.11 -1.05 -19.99
CA SER A 107 2.25 -1.13 -21.46
C SER A 107 2.12 0.24 -22.17
N ASP A 108 1.77 1.30 -21.41
CA ASP A 108 1.74 2.68 -21.93
C ASP A 108 2.64 3.57 -21.06
N THR A 109 3.93 3.48 -21.35
CA THR A 109 4.94 4.35 -20.77
C THR A 109 4.98 5.68 -21.50
N ALA A 110 4.33 6.67 -20.95
CA ALA A 110 4.80 8.01 -21.16
C ALA A 110 6.28 8.07 -20.71
N ALA A 111 7.17 8.51 -21.58
CA ALA A 111 8.60 8.65 -21.31
C ALA A 111 8.81 9.36 -19.95
N GLY A 112 9.42 8.68 -18.96
CA GLY A 112 9.68 9.22 -17.63
C GLY A 112 9.12 8.41 -16.45
N TYR A 113 8.33 7.39 -16.68
CA TYR A 113 7.77 6.52 -15.62
C TYR A 113 8.65 5.33 -15.23
N GLU A 114 9.59 4.94 -16.07
CA GLU A 114 10.43 3.75 -15.87
C GLU A 114 11.27 3.83 -14.60
N LEU A 115 11.97 4.95 -14.39
CA LEU A 115 12.81 5.14 -13.22
C LEU A 115 12.02 5.16 -11.90
N PRO A 116 10.95 5.94 -11.75
CA PRO A 116 10.08 5.89 -10.56
C PRO A 116 9.55 4.49 -10.26
N LYS A 117 9.15 3.74 -11.28
CA LYS A 117 8.66 2.37 -11.15
C LYS A 117 9.76 1.42 -10.67
N ALA A 118 10.96 1.49 -11.26
CA ALA A 118 12.10 0.69 -10.84
C ALA A 118 12.47 0.96 -9.37
N ILE A 119 12.48 2.22 -8.94
CA ILE A 119 12.74 2.60 -7.56
C ILE A 119 11.65 2.07 -6.62
N ALA A 120 10.38 2.21 -6.96
CA ALA A 120 9.28 1.72 -6.13
C ALA A 120 9.31 0.18 -5.98
N HIS A 121 9.61 -0.54 -7.06
CA HIS A 121 9.79 -1.99 -7.04
C HIS A 121 10.98 -2.38 -6.17
N ALA A 122 12.14 -1.75 -6.39
CA ALA A 122 13.35 -2.01 -5.61
C ALA A 122 13.13 -1.72 -4.11
N ALA A 123 12.42 -0.63 -3.77
CA ALA A 123 12.10 -0.28 -2.39
C ALA A 123 11.19 -1.32 -1.72
N SER A 124 10.21 -1.83 -2.44
CA SER A 124 9.32 -2.90 -1.94
C SER A 124 10.11 -4.17 -1.63
N ARG A 125 10.98 -4.59 -2.56
CA ARG A 125 11.87 -5.75 -2.37
C ARG A 125 12.87 -5.54 -1.25
N ALA A 126 13.56 -4.40 -1.22
CA ALA A 126 14.53 -4.07 -0.19
C ALA A 126 13.90 -4.07 1.21
N ALA A 127 12.67 -3.59 1.36
CA ALA A 127 11.97 -3.60 2.64
C ALA A 127 11.70 -5.01 3.17
N GLU A 128 11.42 -5.96 2.29
CA GLU A 128 11.24 -7.36 2.65
C GLU A 128 12.57 -8.04 3.00
N GLU A 129 13.55 -7.94 2.12
CA GLU A 129 14.85 -8.61 2.26
C GLU A 129 15.65 -8.12 3.47
N THR A 130 15.53 -6.83 3.82
CA THR A 130 16.22 -6.26 4.98
C THR A 130 15.45 -6.36 6.29
N GLY A 131 14.23 -6.90 6.27
CA GLY A 131 13.35 -6.93 7.43
C GLY A 131 12.94 -5.54 7.93
N SER A 132 12.90 -4.54 7.04
CA SER A 132 12.54 -3.17 7.40
C SER A 132 11.12 -3.10 7.98
N LYS A 133 10.89 -2.18 8.92
CA LYS A 133 9.58 -1.98 9.58
C LYS A 133 8.55 -1.36 8.65
N SER A 134 8.99 -0.50 7.74
CA SER A 134 8.12 0.22 6.81
C SER A 134 8.90 0.77 5.62
N ILE A 135 8.14 1.21 4.60
CA ILE A 135 8.64 2.04 3.51
C ILE A 135 8.16 3.46 3.78
N VAL A 136 9.08 4.42 3.87
CA VAL A 136 8.76 5.83 4.11
C VAL A 136 8.82 6.58 2.79
N ALA A 137 7.70 7.04 2.29
CA ALA A 137 7.59 7.74 1.01
C ALA A 137 7.39 9.24 1.23
N PHE A 138 8.35 10.05 0.81
CA PHE A 138 8.15 11.50 0.71
C PHE A 138 7.52 11.87 -0.62
N THR A 139 6.42 12.61 -0.57
CA THR A 139 5.68 12.95 -1.78
C THR A 139 4.93 14.27 -1.65
N LYS A 140 4.99 15.13 -2.66
CA LYS A 140 4.19 16.35 -2.75
C LYS A 140 2.81 16.13 -3.35
N THR A 141 2.67 15.10 -4.18
CA THR A 141 1.45 14.85 -4.97
C THR A 141 0.78 13.50 -4.65
N GLY A 142 1.36 12.71 -3.74
CA GLY A 142 0.92 11.36 -3.48
C GLY A 142 1.49 10.31 -4.47
N PHE A 143 2.15 10.73 -5.54
CA PHE A 143 2.59 9.85 -6.63
C PHE A 143 3.51 8.72 -6.16
N THR A 144 4.55 9.04 -5.39
CA THR A 144 5.51 8.03 -4.88
C THR A 144 4.81 6.97 -4.03
N ALA A 145 3.94 7.40 -3.10
CA ALA A 145 3.20 6.48 -2.25
C ALA A 145 2.22 5.60 -3.06
N HIS A 146 1.51 6.21 -4.03
CA HIS A 146 0.63 5.47 -4.94
C HIS A 146 1.39 4.42 -5.74
N LEU A 147 2.55 4.78 -6.28
CA LEU A 147 3.35 3.87 -7.08
C LEU A 147 3.86 2.67 -6.26
N ILE A 148 4.35 2.91 -5.03
CA ILE A 148 4.77 1.84 -4.12
C ILE A 148 3.57 0.95 -3.74
N SER A 149 2.41 1.55 -3.46
CA SER A 149 1.17 0.84 -3.13
C SER A 149 0.76 -0.19 -4.19
N LYS A 150 1.03 0.09 -5.48
CA LYS A 150 0.73 -0.84 -6.58
C LYS A 150 1.59 -2.11 -6.57
N PHE A 151 2.72 -2.11 -5.90
CA PHE A 151 3.55 -3.31 -5.70
C PHE A 151 3.11 -4.16 -4.50
N ARG A 152 2.10 -3.73 -3.74
CA ARG A 152 1.54 -4.49 -2.61
C ARG A 152 2.62 -5.01 -1.65
N PRO A 153 3.53 -4.16 -1.14
CA PRO A 153 4.57 -4.62 -0.23
C PRO A 153 3.96 -5.20 1.06
N SER A 154 4.60 -6.19 1.65
CA SER A 154 4.18 -6.74 2.95
C SER A 154 4.37 -5.74 4.11
N LYS A 155 5.15 -4.69 3.89
CA LYS A 155 5.44 -3.65 4.88
C LYS A 155 4.54 -2.43 4.67
N PRO A 156 4.09 -1.78 5.76
CA PRO A 156 3.27 -0.58 5.64
C PRO A 156 4.04 0.55 4.95
N ILE A 157 3.31 1.36 4.16
CA ILE A 157 3.83 2.53 3.48
C ILE A 157 3.48 3.76 4.32
N ILE A 158 4.47 4.38 4.94
CA ILE A 158 4.30 5.64 5.67
C ILE A 158 4.52 6.78 4.68
N ALA A 159 3.45 7.45 4.28
CA ALA A 159 3.54 8.52 3.30
C ALA A 159 3.57 9.88 3.99
N LEU A 160 4.63 10.63 3.75
CA LEU A 160 4.88 11.94 4.34
C LEU A 160 4.67 13.03 3.28
N SER A 161 3.75 13.96 3.51
CA SER A 161 3.47 15.06 2.59
C SER A 161 3.32 16.40 3.33
N PRO A 162 3.79 17.51 2.75
CA PRO A 162 3.56 18.85 3.30
C PRO A 162 2.17 19.42 2.94
N ASP A 163 1.40 18.74 2.11
CA ASP A 163 0.08 19.17 1.66
C ASP A 163 -1.02 18.32 2.30
N GLU A 164 -1.86 18.96 3.11
CA GLU A 164 -2.96 18.34 3.81
C GLU A 164 -4.00 17.70 2.87
N LYS A 165 -4.25 18.32 1.70
CA LYS A 165 -5.15 17.76 0.69
C LYS A 165 -4.60 16.44 0.14
N VAL A 166 -3.30 16.38 -0.11
CA VAL A 166 -2.61 15.16 -0.58
C VAL A 166 -2.64 14.08 0.50
N VAL A 167 -2.42 14.45 1.77
CA VAL A 167 -2.56 13.52 2.91
C VAL A 167 -3.94 12.88 2.90
N ARG A 168 -5.01 13.66 2.79
CA ARG A 168 -6.39 13.13 2.72
C ARG A 168 -6.61 12.24 1.50
N GLN A 169 -6.07 12.59 0.34
CA GLN A 169 -6.19 11.79 -0.88
C GLN A 169 -5.47 10.45 -0.77
N MET A 170 -4.31 10.41 -0.12
CA MET A 170 -3.54 9.18 0.04
C MET A 170 -4.19 8.14 0.96
N SER A 171 -5.17 8.53 1.78
CA SER A 171 -5.89 7.61 2.67
C SER A 171 -6.66 6.50 1.95
N ILE A 172 -6.91 6.66 0.62
CA ILE A 172 -7.57 5.63 -0.19
C ILE A 172 -6.59 4.62 -0.82
N TYR A 173 -5.28 4.88 -0.75
CA TYR A 173 -4.28 4.01 -1.36
C TYR A 173 -4.02 2.79 -0.48
N TRP A 174 -3.99 1.64 -1.08
CA TRP A 174 -3.74 0.40 -0.36
C TRP A 174 -2.41 0.43 0.41
N GLY A 175 -2.45 0.02 1.67
CA GLY A 175 -1.26 -0.09 2.53
C GLY A 175 -0.59 1.23 2.91
N VAL A 176 -1.18 2.39 2.55
CA VAL A 176 -0.63 3.71 2.81
C VAL A 176 -1.22 4.31 4.09
N ILE A 177 -0.34 4.73 4.98
CA ILE A 177 -0.68 5.49 6.19
C ILE A 177 -0.09 6.89 6.00
N PRO A 178 -0.91 7.89 5.66
CA PRO A 178 -0.42 9.22 5.33
C PRO A 178 -0.30 10.11 6.56
N PHE A 179 0.73 10.97 6.58
CA PHE A 179 0.97 11.97 7.61
C PHE A 179 1.36 13.32 7.03
N LEU A 180 0.93 14.38 7.70
CA LEU A 180 1.35 15.74 7.40
C LEU A 180 2.71 16.02 8.05
N ILE A 181 3.63 16.58 7.28
CA ILE A 181 4.94 17.01 7.77
C ILE A 181 5.25 18.42 7.27
N LYS A 182 6.24 19.08 7.89
CA LYS A 182 6.78 20.32 7.34
C LYS A 182 7.58 20.03 6.07
N TYR A 183 7.53 20.96 5.12
CA TYR A 183 8.36 20.90 3.91
C TYR A 183 9.84 21.07 4.30
N MET A 184 10.70 20.24 3.75
CA MET A 184 12.15 20.27 3.92
C MET A 184 12.83 20.39 2.56
N GLU A 185 13.78 21.29 2.45
CA GLU A 185 14.54 21.53 1.19
C GLU A 185 15.81 20.68 1.12
N ASN A 186 16.33 20.32 2.28
CA ASN A 186 17.60 19.62 2.40
C ASN A 186 17.38 18.11 2.61
N THR A 187 18.07 17.31 1.79
CA THR A 187 17.99 15.84 1.83
C THR A 187 18.49 15.26 3.15
N ASP A 188 19.57 15.82 3.72
CA ASP A 188 20.13 15.31 4.97
C ASP A 188 19.22 15.62 6.16
N GLU A 189 18.57 16.78 6.14
CA GLU A 189 17.53 17.14 7.10
C GLU A 189 16.33 16.18 6.99
N LEU A 190 15.88 15.93 5.77
CA LEU A 190 14.78 15.01 5.48
C LEU A 190 15.06 13.59 6.02
N ILE A 191 16.26 13.06 5.79
CA ILE A 191 16.66 11.73 6.27
C ILE A 191 16.73 11.69 7.81
N ARG A 192 17.27 12.73 8.42
CA ARG A 192 17.37 12.85 9.88
C ARG A 192 16.00 12.93 10.55
N GLU A 193 15.10 13.73 9.98
CA GLU A 193 13.75 13.89 10.49
C GLU A 193 12.90 12.63 10.33
N VAL A 194 13.16 11.76 9.35
CA VAL A 194 12.47 10.45 9.25
C VAL A 194 12.63 9.66 10.52
N GLY A 195 13.85 9.46 11.02
CA GLY A 195 14.11 8.67 12.22
C GLY A 195 13.32 9.22 13.41
N ARG A 196 13.47 10.53 13.66
CA ARG A 196 12.75 11.22 14.73
C ARG A 196 11.24 11.11 14.60
N TYR A 197 10.72 11.32 13.39
CA TYR A 197 9.29 11.27 13.13
C TYR A 197 8.72 9.88 13.30
N MET A 198 9.41 8.84 12.79
CA MET A 198 9.00 7.45 12.92
C MET A 198 8.94 6.99 14.38
N MET A 199 9.87 7.45 15.22
CA MET A 199 9.82 7.23 16.68
C MET A 199 8.64 7.96 17.32
N LEU A 200 8.41 9.22 16.95
CA LEU A 200 7.32 10.05 17.48
C LEU A 200 5.94 9.42 17.24
N ILE A 201 5.72 8.88 16.04
CA ILE A 201 4.43 8.22 15.70
C ILE A 201 4.37 6.73 16.13
N GLY A 202 5.38 6.24 16.84
CA GLY A 202 5.43 4.86 17.36
C GLY A 202 5.53 3.79 16.26
N LYS A 203 6.11 4.11 15.10
CA LYS A 203 6.23 3.19 13.96
C LYS A 203 7.64 2.60 13.79
N ALA A 204 8.61 3.09 14.54
CA ALA A 204 9.94 2.51 14.63
C ALA A 204 10.61 2.85 15.97
N ALA A 205 11.61 2.06 16.35
CA ALA A 205 12.49 2.24 17.51
C ALA A 205 13.95 2.35 17.04
N PRO A 206 14.86 2.85 17.89
CA PRO A 206 16.30 2.79 17.60
C PRO A 206 16.76 1.37 17.26
N GLY A 207 17.55 1.22 16.19
CA GLY A 207 17.99 -0.05 15.63
C GLY A 207 17.04 -0.65 14.59
N ASP A 208 15.81 -0.15 14.46
CA ASP A 208 14.93 -0.58 13.38
C ASP A 208 15.37 0.01 12.03
N ARG A 209 15.08 -0.71 10.95
CA ARG A 209 15.34 -0.24 9.59
C ARG A 209 14.06 0.21 8.90
N VAL A 210 14.19 1.23 8.07
CA VAL A 210 13.14 1.71 7.16
C VAL A 210 13.74 1.93 5.78
N VAL A 211 12.93 1.79 4.74
CA VAL A 211 13.32 2.14 3.37
C VAL A 211 12.75 3.51 3.02
N ILE A 212 13.61 4.50 2.84
CA ILE A 212 13.22 5.86 2.46
C ILE A 212 13.15 5.96 0.94
N VAL A 213 12.07 6.51 0.42
CA VAL A 213 11.84 6.75 -1.01
C VAL A 213 11.42 8.20 -1.22
N ALA A 214 12.09 8.89 -2.14
CA ALA A 214 11.84 10.32 -2.38
C ALA A 214 12.14 10.73 -3.82
N SER A 215 11.75 11.96 -4.15
CA SER A 215 12.28 12.70 -5.30
C SER A 215 13.35 13.65 -4.80
N LEU A 216 14.55 13.56 -5.34
CA LEU A 216 15.66 14.44 -4.99
C LEU A 216 16.19 15.20 -6.21
N PRO A 217 16.53 16.50 -6.07
CA PRO A 217 16.25 17.34 -4.88
C PRO A 217 14.75 17.47 -4.58
N PRO A 218 14.37 17.78 -3.32
CA PRO A 218 12.96 17.84 -2.91
C PRO A 218 12.11 18.85 -3.69
N SER A 219 12.74 19.79 -4.38
CA SER A 219 12.08 20.76 -5.28
C SER A 219 11.48 20.11 -6.54
N LEU A 220 12.01 18.97 -6.99
CA LEU A 220 11.49 18.23 -8.14
C LEU A 220 10.22 17.46 -7.75
N SER A 221 9.09 17.82 -8.32
CA SER A 221 7.86 17.05 -8.15
C SER A 221 7.74 15.96 -9.22
N GLY A 222 7.20 14.80 -8.85
CA GLY A 222 6.79 13.76 -9.79
C GLY A 222 7.87 12.82 -10.34
N LYS A 223 9.12 12.92 -9.87
CA LYS A 223 10.22 12.06 -10.33
C LYS A 223 10.88 11.33 -9.16
N THR A 224 10.24 10.30 -8.65
CA THR A 224 10.86 9.40 -7.66
C THR A 224 12.15 8.84 -8.23
N ASN A 225 13.30 9.22 -7.63
CA ASN A 225 14.64 8.89 -8.13
C ASN A 225 15.63 8.50 -7.04
N PHE A 226 15.15 8.39 -5.79
CA PHE A 226 16.01 8.10 -4.64
C PHE A 226 15.40 7.01 -3.77
N MET A 227 16.27 6.09 -3.32
CA MET A 227 15.97 5.09 -2.30
C MET A 227 17.16 4.96 -1.35
N LYS A 228 16.89 4.85 -0.06
CA LYS A 228 17.88 4.59 0.98
C LYS A 228 17.34 3.63 2.03
N ILE A 229 18.09 2.59 2.37
CA ILE A 229 17.86 1.81 3.59
C ILE A 229 18.49 2.60 4.73
N HIS A 230 17.69 2.92 5.75
CA HIS A 230 18.09 3.77 6.86
C HIS A 230 17.80 3.04 8.17
N GLU A 231 18.83 2.96 9.02
CA GLU A 231 18.71 2.48 10.39
C GLU A 231 18.37 3.66 11.30
N ILE A 232 17.32 3.51 12.11
CA ILE A 232 16.88 4.55 13.06
C ILE A 232 17.91 4.60 14.19
N ILE A 233 18.58 5.73 14.31
CA ILE A 233 19.51 6.04 15.41
C ILE A 233 18.85 6.98 16.41
N GLN A 234 19.35 6.98 17.65
CA GLN A 234 18.85 7.89 18.71
C GLN A 234 19.07 9.36 18.35
#